data_f2c9898eae174959c3e248b37678eb9d
#
_entry.id   f2c9898eae174959c3e248b37678eb9d
#
_cell.length_a   1.000
_cell.length_b   1.000
_cell.length_c   1.000
_cell.angle_alpha   90.00
_cell.angle_beta   90.00
_cell.angle_gamma   90.00
#
_symmetry.space_group_name_H-M   'P 1'
#
loop_
_entity.id
_entity.type
_entity.pdbx_description
1 polymer ?
#
loop_
_entity_poly.entity_id
_entity_poly.type
_entity_poly.pdbx_seq_one_letter_code
_entity_poly.pdbx_strand_id
1 'polypeptide(L)' 'MFKAFIVACHIANPADCILISDDRGPYDTEEECKIRIVEMIEDSIDVFRMIQAPMIFKLTSCVHPDDM' A
#
# COMPACT_ATOMS: atom_id res chain seq x y z
N MET A 1 -2.27 10.70 14.21
CA MET A 1 -1.77 10.71 12.83
C MET A 1 -1.62 9.29 12.32
N PHE A 2 -1.90 9.08 11.05
CA PHE A 2 -1.93 7.75 10.47
C PHE A 2 -0.99 7.66 9.28
N LYS A 3 -0.29 6.54 9.16
CA LYS A 3 0.56 6.25 8.00
C LYS A 3 -0.05 5.11 7.19
N ALA A 4 0.04 5.22 5.87
CA ALA A 4 -0.52 4.25 4.94
C ALA A 4 0.57 3.30 4.44
N PHE A 5 0.26 2.00 4.47
CA PHE A 5 1.13 0.95 3.95
C PHE A 5 0.31 -0.04 3.15
N ILE A 6 0.90 -0.56 2.09
CA ILE A 6 0.32 -1.69 1.37
C ILE A 6 1.41 -2.73 1.13
N VAL A 7 1.00 -3.99 1.09
CA VAL A 7 1.89 -5.10 0.76
C VAL A 7 1.35 -5.79 -0.48
N ALA A 8 2.18 -5.90 -1.50
CA ALA A 8 1.83 -6.60 -2.72
C ALA A 8 2.76 -7.78 -2.91
N CYS A 9 2.22 -8.91 -3.33
CA CYS A 9 2.97 -10.15 -3.52
C CYS A 9 2.78 -10.66 -4.93
N HIS A 10 3.82 -11.29 -5.48
CA HIS A 10 3.75 -11.89 -6.80
C HIS A 10 2.77 -13.05 -6.80
N ILE A 11 1.88 -13.09 -7.79
CA ILE A 11 0.80 -14.09 -7.82
C ILE A 11 1.35 -15.51 -7.94
N ALA A 12 2.45 -15.69 -8.66
CA ALA A 12 3.08 -16.99 -8.87
C ALA A 12 4.07 -17.36 -7.77
N ASN A 13 4.51 -16.40 -6.96
CA ASN A 13 5.44 -16.63 -5.87
C ASN A 13 5.02 -15.82 -4.64
N PRO A 14 4.16 -16.39 -3.78
CA PRO A 14 3.64 -15.66 -2.61
C PRO A 14 4.69 -15.20 -1.62
N ALA A 15 5.91 -15.72 -1.69
CA ALA A 15 7.00 -15.27 -0.84
C ALA A 15 7.70 -14.01 -1.37
N ASP A 16 7.44 -13.64 -2.63
CA ASP A 16 8.03 -12.47 -3.27
C ASP A 16 7.08 -11.28 -3.09
N CYS A 17 7.25 -10.58 -1.98
CA CYS A 17 6.38 -9.47 -1.61
C CYS A 17 7.17 -8.18 -1.46
N ILE A 18 6.50 -7.06 -1.72
CA ILE A 18 7.07 -5.74 -1.51
C ILE A 18 6.18 -4.95 -0.56
N LEU A 19 6.81 -4.16 0.28
CA LEU A 19 6.13 -3.20 1.15
C LEU A 19 6.19 -1.83 0.50
N ILE A 20 5.03 -1.23 0.28
CA ILE A 20 4.92 0.10 -0.28
C ILE A 20 4.45 1.04 0.83
N SER A 21 5.30 1.96 1.22
CA SER A 21 5.01 2.97 2.23
C SER A 21 4.63 4.27 1.56
N ASP A 22 3.61 4.94 2.12
CA ASP A 22 3.24 6.26 1.64
C ASP A 22 4.29 7.29 2.09
N ASP A 23 4.73 8.13 1.18
CA ASP A 23 5.71 9.17 1.45
C ASP A 23 5.07 10.55 1.64
N ARG A 24 3.75 10.66 1.51
CA ARG A 24 3.04 11.93 1.65
C ARG A 24 2.51 12.19 3.05
N GLY A 25 2.18 11.14 3.78
CA GLY A 25 1.63 11.27 5.14
C GLY A 25 2.58 11.91 6.12
N PRO A 26 2.22 11.94 7.40
CA PRO A 26 1.05 11.26 7.99
C PRO A 26 -0.26 12.04 7.80
N TYR A 27 -1.37 11.35 8.02
CA TYR A 27 -2.71 11.91 7.88
C TYR A 27 -3.36 12.06 9.26
N ASP A 28 -4.16 13.11 9.40
CA ASP A 28 -4.80 13.42 10.69
C ASP A 28 -5.90 12.42 11.04
N THR A 29 -6.58 11.88 10.04
CA THR A 29 -7.69 10.94 10.25
C THR A 29 -7.44 9.63 9.53
N GLU A 30 -8.04 8.57 10.08
CA GLU A 30 -8.00 7.26 9.44
C GLU A 30 -8.69 7.27 8.08
N GLU A 31 -9.75 8.05 7.94
CA GLU A 31 -10.47 8.16 6.68
C GLU A 31 -9.58 8.72 5.57
N GLU A 32 -8.82 9.77 5.85
CA GLU A 32 -7.87 10.32 4.89
C GLU A 32 -6.82 9.29 4.51
N CYS A 33 -6.33 8.53 5.49
CA CYS A 33 -5.36 7.46 5.26
C CYS A 33 -5.93 6.38 4.35
N LYS A 34 -7.19 5.98 4.55
CA LYS A 34 -7.84 4.98 3.71
C LYS A 34 -8.03 5.46 2.28
N ILE A 35 -8.37 6.73 2.10
CA ILE A 35 -8.48 7.33 0.76
C ILE A 35 -7.14 7.25 0.05
N ARG A 36 -6.06 7.57 0.77
CA ARG A 36 -4.72 7.49 0.20
C ARG A 36 -4.33 6.06 -0.18
N ILE A 37 -4.75 5.07 0.61
CA ILE A 37 -4.49 3.67 0.28
C ILE A 37 -5.12 3.30 -1.06
N VAL A 38 -6.33 3.74 -1.34
CA VAL A 38 -6.99 3.49 -2.63
C VAL A 38 -6.17 4.10 -3.77
N GLU A 39 -5.71 5.33 -3.60
CA GLU A 39 -4.85 5.97 -4.61
C GLU A 39 -3.55 5.20 -4.82
N MET A 40 -2.92 4.73 -3.74
CA MET A 40 -1.69 3.95 -3.83
C MET A 40 -1.90 2.65 -4.59
N ILE A 41 -3.02 1.98 -4.35
CA ILE A 41 -3.36 0.74 -5.05
C ILE A 41 -3.54 1.02 -6.54
N GLU A 42 -4.27 2.06 -6.90
CA GLU A 42 -4.51 2.42 -8.30
C GLU A 42 -3.21 2.74 -9.02
N ASP A 43 -2.35 3.55 -8.40
CA ASP A 43 -1.05 3.91 -8.96
C ASP A 43 -0.16 2.66 -9.11
N SER A 44 -0.19 1.77 -8.12
CA SER A 44 0.61 0.55 -8.15
C SER A 44 0.16 -0.41 -9.24
N ILE A 45 -1.14 -0.50 -9.49
CA ILE A 45 -1.68 -1.33 -10.57
C ILE A 45 -1.12 -0.87 -11.91
N ASP A 46 -1.10 0.43 -12.14
CA ASP A 46 -0.56 0.99 -13.39
C ASP A 46 0.92 0.65 -13.57
N VAL A 47 1.70 0.77 -12.50
CA VAL A 47 3.13 0.42 -12.54
C VAL A 47 3.31 -1.07 -12.81
N PHE A 48 2.55 -1.92 -12.12
CA PHE A 48 2.66 -3.36 -12.29
C PHE A 48 2.28 -3.80 -13.71
N ARG A 49 1.32 -3.13 -14.33
CA ARG A 49 0.98 -3.38 -15.74
C ARG A 49 2.12 -2.99 -16.67
N MET A 50 2.75 -1.86 -16.41
CA MET A 50 3.87 -1.39 -17.24
C MET A 50 5.05 -2.36 -17.21
N ILE A 51 5.36 -2.91 -16.04
CA ILE A 51 6.46 -3.87 -15.91
C ILE A 51 6.02 -5.32 -16.11
N GLN A 52 4.74 -5.54 -16.42
CA GLN A 52 4.15 -6.86 -16.63
C GLN A 52 4.36 -7.80 -15.45
N ALA A 53 4.26 -7.27 -14.24
CA ALA A 53 4.38 -8.06 -13.02
C ALA A 53 2.99 -8.39 -12.47
N PRO A 54 2.59 -9.67 -12.44
CA PRO A 54 1.28 -10.06 -11.91
C PRO A 54 1.31 -10.05 -10.38
N MET A 55 0.93 -8.93 -9.78
CA MET A 55 0.94 -8.74 -8.34
C MET A 55 -0.47 -8.70 -7.77
N ILE A 56 -0.62 -9.15 -6.52
CA ILE A 56 -1.86 -9.01 -5.77
C ILE A 56 -1.58 -8.30 -4.45
N PHE A 57 -2.55 -7.55 -3.97
CA PHE A 57 -2.43 -6.83 -2.71
C PHE A 57 -2.89 -7.74 -1.57
N LYS A 58 -1.98 -8.04 -0.64
CA LYS A 58 -2.25 -8.94 0.48
C LYS A 58 -2.67 -8.19 1.74
N LEU A 59 -2.17 -6.98 1.92
CA LEU A 59 -2.41 -6.23 3.14
C LEU A 59 -2.47 -4.74 2.84
N THR A 60 -3.43 -4.07 3.45
CA THR A 60 -3.47 -2.62 3.50
C THR A 60 -3.59 -2.23 4.95
N SER A 61 -2.91 -1.17 5.35
CA SER A 61 -2.91 -0.78 6.75
C SER A 61 -2.78 0.72 6.92
N CYS A 62 -3.55 1.24 7.87
CA CYS A 62 -3.39 2.59 8.37
C CYS A 62 -2.95 2.48 9.83
N VAL A 63 -1.70 2.83 10.10
CA VAL A 63 -1.09 2.67 11.41
C VAL A 63 -0.91 4.02 12.07
N HIS A 64 -1.27 4.08 13.35
CA HIS A 64 -1.01 5.26 14.18
C HIS A 64 0.34 5.08 14.85
N PRO A 65 1.38 5.86 14.44
CA PRO A 65 2.75 5.63 14.95
C PRO A 65 2.88 5.79 16.45
N ASP A 66 2.03 6.60 17.07
CA ASP A 66 2.10 6.88 18.49
C ASP A 66 1.62 5.70 19.35
N ASP A 67 0.98 4.70 18.74
CA ASP A 67 0.47 3.51 19.42
C ASP A 67 1.50 2.38 19.49
N MET A 68 2.69 2.62 18.98
CA MET A 68 3.75 1.60 18.93
C MET A 68 4.80 1.80 20.00
#